data_810feca6dc33c2c3ba34fa47696a7a1c
#
_entry.id   810feca6dc33c2c3ba34fa47696a7a1c
#
_cell.length_a   1.000
_cell.length_b   1.000
_cell.length_c   1.000
_cell.angle_alpha   90.00
_cell.angle_beta   90.00
_cell.angle_gamma   90.00
#
_symmetry.space_group_name_H-M   'P 1'
#
loop_
_entity.id
_entity.type
_entity.pdbx_description
1 polymer ?
#
loop_
_entity_poly.entity_id
_entity_poly.type
_entity_poly.pdbx_seq_one_letter_code
_entity_poly.pdbx_strand_id
1 'polypeptide(L)'
;MRSGELHLKGYFWKPAGPGPFPAVLFNHGSGADDAQHTAGRTMAAAASDLAPIFLKHGYAFLYVCRRGQGLSADQGPFVQDLLEQAEARGPEARRALHYQLITGSQLDDALAGLTFLRGAAGVDPKRVAILGHSFGGMLTLLSGDRDSTIRAEVAFAAGANSWRTSPELQQRTLAAVRKTEAPIMLVYAANDFDTTPGKDISAELDRLRKSHLLKIYPAIGKTSDDGHSLLYLSIAEWEPDVFQFLDENLKR
;
A
#
# COMPACT_ATOMS: atom_id res chain seq x y z
N MET A 1 -16.07 5.51 -5.03
CA MET A 1 -15.99 4.25 -4.25
C MET A 1 -16.72 4.47 -2.93
N ARG A 2 -17.60 3.58 -2.54
CA ARG A 2 -18.38 3.76 -1.30
C ARG A 2 -17.66 3.09 -0.12
N SER A 3 -17.38 3.86 0.95
CA SER A 3 -16.81 3.39 2.21
C SER A 3 -17.70 3.86 3.36
N GLY A 4 -18.59 2.98 3.84
CA GLY A 4 -19.72 3.37 4.69
C GLY A 4 -20.57 4.43 4.01
N GLU A 5 -20.74 5.60 4.65
CA GLU A 5 -21.47 6.74 4.09
C GLU A 5 -20.61 7.65 3.18
N LEU A 6 -19.29 7.40 3.09
CA LEU A 6 -18.37 8.25 2.33
C LEU A 6 -18.35 7.85 0.84
N HIS A 7 -18.10 8.86 -0.01
CA HIS A 7 -17.95 8.72 -1.45
C HIS A 7 -16.51 9.00 -1.89
N LEU A 8 -15.61 8.04 -1.66
CA LEU A 8 -14.21 8.17 -2.00
C LEU A 8 -14.00 8.27 -3.51
N LYS A 9 -12.97 8.98 -3.91
CA LYS A 9 -12.53 9.20 -5.28
C LYS A 9 -11.14 8.60 -5.47
N GLY A 10 -10.69 8.49 -6.72
CA GLY A 10 -9.37 7.99 -7.06
C GLY A 10 -9.13 8.09 -8.56
N TYR A 11 -7.92 7.74 -8.96
CA TYR A 11 -7.51 7.73 -10.35
C TYR A 11 -7.50 6.29 -10.85
N PHE A 12 -8.20 6.03 -11.95
CA PHE A 12 -8.30 4.70 -12.53
C PHE A 12 -7.88 4.71 -14.00
N TRP A 13 -6.96 3.80 -14.34
CA TRP A 13 -6.51 3.58 -15.70
C TRP A 13 -6.61 2.10 -16.05
N LYS A 14 -6.78 1.82 -17.32
CA LYS A 14 -6.72 0.45 -17.86
C LYS A 14 -6.00 0.45 -19.21
N PRO A 15 -5.37 -0.67 -19.61
CA PRO A 15 -4.77 -0.81 -20.92
C PRO A 15 -5.82 -0.64 -22.03
N ALA A 16 -5.35 -0.32 -23.23
CA ALA A 16 -6.21 -0.32 -24.43
C ALA A 16 -6.67 -1.76 -24.75
N GLY A 17 -7.86 -1.88 -25.34
CA GLY A 17 -8.41 -3.17 -25.75
C GLY A 17 -9.60 -3.65 -24.92
N PRO A 18 -10.14 -4.83 -25.23
CA PRO A 18 -11.40 -5.29 -24.67
C PRO A 18 -11.30 -5.82 -23.22
N GLY A 19 -10.10 -6.19 -22.74
CA GLY A 19 -9.95 -6.87 -21.46
C GLY A 19 -10.50 -8.31 -21.47
N PRO A 20 -10.84 -8.93 -20.31
CA PRO A 20 -10.63 -8.36 -18.98
C PRO A 20 -9.15 -8.36 -18.56
N PHE A 21 -8.71 -7.28 -17.94
CA PHE A 21 -7.32 -7.11 -17.51
C PHE A 21 -7.12 -7.54 -16.05
N PRO A 22 -5.97 -8.12 -15.68
CA PRO A 22 -5.56 -8.17 -14.28
C PRO A 22 -5.40 -6.74 -13.76
N ALA A 23 -5.59 -6.55 -12.46
CA ALA A 23 -5.64 -5.21 -11.89
C ALA A 23 -4.87 -5.09 -10.59
N VAL A 24 -4.36 -3.90 -10.32
CA VAL A 24 -3.67 -3.55 -9.08
C VAL A 24 -4.34 -2.33 -8.43
N LEU A 25 -4.72 -2.48 -7.17
CA LEU A 25 -5.07 -1.36 -6.30
C LEU A 25 -3.79 -0.84 -5.64
N PHE A 26 -3.58 0.46 -5.68
CA PHE A 26 -2.49 1.13 -4.99
C PHE A 26 -2.97 1.92 -3.78
N ASN A 27 -2.37 1.64 -2.62
CA ASN A 27 -2.54 2.37 -1.37
C ASN A 27 -1.36 3.32 -1.14
N HIS A 28 -1.59 4.62 -1.16
CA HIS A 28 -0.57 5.66 -0.88
C HIS A 28 -0.17 5.72 0.60
N GLY A 29 0.94 6.40 0.90
CA GLY A 29 1.42 6.68 2.26
C GLY A 29 0.48 7.61 3.05
N SER A 30 0.86 7.94 4.28
CA SER A 30 0.04 8.79 5.17
C SER A 30 0.16 10.29 4.88
N GLY A 31 1.31 10.74 4.37
CA GLY A 31 1.61 12.16 4.15
C GLY A 31 1.16 12.72 2.80
N ALA A 32 0.36 11.95 2.05
CA ALA A 32 -0.02 12.34 0.70
C ALA A 32 -1.36 13.08 0.69
N ASP A 33 -1.32 14.38 0.48
CA ASP A 33 -2.44 15.20 0.02
C ASP A 33 -1.99 16.06 -1.17
N ASP A 34 -2.88 16.88 -1.73
CA ASP A 34 -2.51 17.74 -2.87
C ASP A 34 -1.67 18.95 -2.46
N ALA A 35 -1.61 19.30 -1.17
CA ALA A 35 -0.78 20.36 -0.62
C ALA A 35 0.56 19.86 -0.10
N GLN A 36 0.61 18.59 0.33
CA GLN A 36 1.82 17.91 0.80
C GLN A 36 2.31 16.92 -0.24
N HIS A 37 3.63 16.77 -0.33
CA HIS A 37 4.26 15.96 -1.36
C HIS A 37 4.84 14.67 -0.77
N THR A 38 4.47 13.53 -1.31
CA THR A 38 5.21 12.29 -1.09
C THR A 38 6.44 12.31 -2.03
N ALA A 39 7.64 12.27 -1.46
CA ALA A 39 8.89 12.40 -2.22
C ALA A 39 8.92 13.63 -3.15
N GLY A 40 8.39 14.77 -2.69
CA GLY A 40 8.30 15.99 -3.47
C GLY A 40 7.22 16.01 -4.55
N ARG A 41 6.23 15.11 -4.48
CA ARG A 41 5.16 14.96 -5.50
C ARG A 41 3.77 15.01 -4.88
N THR A 42 2.80 15.60 -5.60
CA THR A 42 1.38 15.51 -5.25
C THR A 42 0.85 14.09 -5.48
N MET A 43 -0.30 13.76 -4.88
CA MET A 43 -0.98 12.48 -5.14
C MET A 43 -1.32 12.31 -6.63
N ALA A 44 -1.78 13.37 -7.28
CA ALA A 44 -2.07 13.35 -8.72
C ALA A 44 -0.83 13.05 -9.56
N ALA A 45 0.30 13.69 -9.24
CA ALA A 45 1.57 13.44 -9.92
C ALA A 45 2.06 12.00 -9.65
N ALA A 46 2.04 11.54 -8.40
CA ALA A 46 2.44 10.17 -8.04
C ALA A 46 1.57 9.12 -8.77
N ALA A 47 0.27 9.33 -8.84
CA ALA A 47 -0.64 8.44 -9.56
C ALA A 47 -0.35 8.42 -11.07
N SER A 48 -0.09 9.60 -11.66
CA SER A 48 0.23 9.75 -13.08
C SER A 48 1.59 9.17 -13.47
N ASP A 49 2.56 9.17 -12.56
CA ASP A 49 3.88 8.58 -12.78
C ASP A 49 3.85 7.04 -12.68
N LEU A 50 3.05 6.50 -11.75
CA LEU A 50 2.96 5.05 -11.55
C LEU A 50 2.07 4.37 -12.61
N ALA A 51 0.95 4.97 -12.99
CA ALA A 51 -0.03 4.35 -13.87
C ALA A 51 0.56 3.82 -15.20
N PRO A 52 1.40 4.57 -15.95
CA PRO A 52 1.98 4.10 -17.21
C PRO A 52 2.80 2.81 -17.05
N ILE A 53 3.43 2.62 -15.88
CA ILE A 53 4.24 1.43 -15.59
C ILE A 53 3.34 0.19 -15.53
N PHE A 54 2.23 0.26 -14.79
CA PHE A 54 1.27 -0.83 -14.71
C PHE A 54 0.58 -1.10 -16.05
N LEU A 55 0.22 -0.05 -16.79
CA LEU A 55 -0.40 -0.18 -18.11
C LEU A 55 0.53 -0.85 -19.13
N LYS A 56 1.83 -0.50 -19.13
CA LYS A 56 2.87 -1.12 -19.98
C LYS A 56 2.94 -2.63 -19.76
N HIS A 57 2.74 -3.09 -18.53
CA HIS A 57 2.70 -4.50 -18.16
C HIS A 57 1.32 -5.15 -18.29
N GLY A 58 0.33 -4.44 -18.83
CA GLY A 58 -1.00 -4.97 -19.12
C GLY A 58 -1.93 -5.05 -17.89
N TYR A 59 -1.66 -4.29 -16.84
CA TYR A 59 -2.49 -4.20 -15.64
C TYR A 59 -3.40 -2.97 -15.67
N ALA A 60 -4.65 -3.12 -15.29
CA ALA A 60 -5.45 -1.98 -14.85
C ALA A 60 -4.92 -1.50 -13.49
N PHE A 61 -4.96 -0.19 -13.26
CA PHE A 61 -4.36 0.42 -12.08
C PHE A 61 -5.34 1.41 -11.43
N LEU A 62 -5.59 1.22 -10.13
CA LEU A 62 -6.40 2.12 -9.32
C LEU A 62 -5.55 2.72 -8.20
N TYR A 63 -5.37 4.03 -8.24
CA TYR A 63 -4.82 4.81 -7.14
C TYR A 63 -5.99 5.38 -6.32
N VAL A 64 -6.26 4.77 -5.16
CA VAL A 64 -7.36 5.22 -4.30
C VAL A 64 -6.91 6.42 -3.46
N CYS A 65 -7.70 7.50 -3.44
CA CYS A 65 -7.56 8.58 -2.46
C CYS A 65 -8.44 8.24 -1.26
N ARG A 66 -7.81 7.91 -0.13
CA ARG A 66 -8.54 7.60 1.10
C ARG A 66 -9.15 8.87 1.70
N ARG A 67 -10.06 8.71 2.66
CA ARG A 67 -10.74 9.85 3.34
C ARG A 67 -9.76 10.93 3.79
N GLY A 68 -10.14 12.19 3.61
CA GLY A 68 -9.34 13.34 3.99
C GLY A 68 -8.11 13.60 3.11
N GLN A 69 -7.94 12.90 1.98
CA GLN A 69 -6.72 12.98 1.17
C GLN A 69 -7.02 13.10 -0.34
N GLY A 70 -6.23 13.93 -1.03
CA GLY A 70 -6.31 14.13 -2.47
C GLY A 70 -7.73 14.43 -2.96
N LEU A 71 -8.22 13.66 -3.95
CA LEU A 71 -9.58 13.82 -4.48
C LEU A 71 -10.69 13.57 -3.45
N SER A 72 -10.39 12.91 -2.33
CA SER A 72 -11.32 12.63 -1.23
C SER A 72 -11.09 13.54 0.00
N ALA A 73 -10.44 14.69 -0.17
CA ALA A 73 -10.17 15.65 0.91
C ALA A 73 -11.47 16.15 1.59
N ASP A 74 -12.57 16.18 0.85
CA ASP A 74 -13.91 16.51 1.33
C ASP A 74 -14.63 15.39 2.10
N GLN A 75 -14.01 14.21 2.22
CA GLN A 75 -14.63 13.01 2.82
C GLN A 75 -14.12 12.69 4.24
N GLY A 76 -13.63 13.69 4.94
CA GLY A 76 -13.17 13.57 6.33
C GLY A 76 -11.90 14.34 6.60
N PRO A 77 -11.39 14.30 7.85
CA PRO A 77 -10.17 14.99 8.22
C PRO A 77 -8.93 14.29 7.62
N PHE A 78 -7.89 15.09 7.36
CA PHE A 78 -6.60 14.57 6.91
C PHE A 78 -5.91 13.76 8.03
N VAL A 79 -5.38 12.61 7.67
CA VAL A 79 -4.82 11.67 8.66
C VAL A 79 -3.65 12.25 9.45
N GLN A 80 -2.79 13.07 8.82
CA GLN A 80 -1.66 13.69 9.54
C GLN A 80 -2.12 14.75 10.54
N ASP A 81 -3.10 15.56 10.21
CA ASP A 81 -3.67 16.54 11.16
C ASP A 81 -4.21 15.84 12.41
N LEU A 82 -4.89 14.71 12.23
CA LEU A 82 -5.37 13.91 13.36
C LEU A 82 -4.23 13.38 14.22
N LEU A 83 -3.15 12.90 13.58
CA LEU A 83 -1.97 12.36 14.29
C LEU A 83 -1.18 13.47 15.00
N GLU A 84 -1.07 14.67 14.42
CA GLU A 84 -0.44 15.84 15.05
C GLU A 84 -1.25 16.33 16.26
N GLN A 85 -2.58 16.40 16.13
CA GLN A 85 -3.46 16.72 17.26
C GLN A 85 -3.37 15.68 18.37
N ALA A 86 -3.19 14.41 18.03
CA ALA A 86 -2.97 13.36 19.01
C ALA A 86 -1.59 13.47 19.68
N GLU A 87 -0.55 13.83 18.93
CA GLU A 87 0.81 14.05 19.45
C GLU A 87 0.83 15.13 20.54
N ALA A 88 0.03 16.20 20.40
CA ALA A 88 -0.11 17.23 21.41
C ALA A 88 -0.63 16.69 22.77
N ARG A 89 -1.24 15.50 22.79
CA ARG A 89 -1.68 14.78 24.00
C ARG A 89 -0.69 13.72 24.48
N GLY A 90 0.45 13.59 23.79
CA GLY A 90 1.54 12.68 24.07
C GLY A 90 1.68 11.54 23.05
N PRO A 91 2.87 10.92 23.00
CA PRO A 91 3.21 9.91 22.01
C PRO A 91 2.32 8.65 22.09
N GLU A 92 1.81 8.32 23.27
CA GLU A 92 0.88 7.20 23.41
C GLU A 92 -0.48 7.49 22.74
N ALA A 93 -0.99 8.71 22.86
CA ALA A 93 -2.23 9.10 22.21
C ALA A 93 -2.10 9.06 20.68
N ARG A 94 -0.95 9.52 20.14
CA ARG A 94 -0.64 9.43 18.72
C ARG A 94 -0.57 7.97 18.27
N ARG A 95 0.15 7.11 19.01
CA ARG A 95 0.30 5.69 18.68
C ARG A 95 -1.05 4.96 18.70
N ALA A 96 -1.86 5.20 19.71
CA ALA A 96 -3.20 4.61 19.82
C ALA A 96 -4.10 5.03 18.66
N LEU A 97 -4.10 6.32 18.31
CA LEU A 97 -4.88 6.82 17.18
C LEU A 97 -4.36 6.27 15.85
N HIS A 98 -3.03 6.22 15.65
CA HIS A 98 -2.44 5.62 14.45
C HIS A 98 -2.91 4.17 14.27
N TYR A 99 -2.87 3.38 15.34
CA TYR A 99 -3.37 2.01 15.34
C TYR A 99 -4.87 1.93 14.97
N GLN A 100 -5.70 2.77 15.59
CA GLN A 100 -7.14 2.81 15.29
C GLN A 100 -7.43 3.16 13.82
N LEU A 101 -6.73 4.15 13.28
CA LEU A 101 -6.92 4.60 11.90
C LEU A 101 -6.50 3.51 10.91
N ILE A 102 -5.33 2.91 11.11
CA ILE A 102 -4.76 1.94 10.15
C ILE A 102 -5.48 0.59 10.20
N THR A 103 -6.04 0.19 11.33
CA THR A 103 -6.79 -1.07 11.48
C THR A 103 -8.29 -0.93 11.28
N GLY A 104 -8.80 0.30 11.21
CA GLY A 104 -10.21 0.64 11.06
C GLY A 104 -10.45 1.43 9.77
N SER A 105 -10.78 2.70 9.92
CA SER A 105 -11.32 3.52 8.85
C SER A 105 -10.46 3.62 7.58
N GLN A 106 -9.14 3.68 7.70
CA GLN A 106 -8.24 3.72 6.54
C GLN A 106 -8.15 2.36 5.83
N LEU A 107 -8.25 1.26 6.58
CA LEU A 107 -8.35 -0.09 6.01
C LEU A 107 -9.69 -0.28 5.29
N ASP A 108 -10.79 0.21 5.87
CA ASP A 108 -12.12 0.14 5.23
C ASP A 108 -12.13 0.89 3.90
N ASP A 109 -11.42 2.02 3.79
CA ASP A 109 -11.26 2.76 2.54
C ASP A 109 -10.48 1.97 1.47
N ALA A 110 -9.41 1.28 1.87
CA ALA A 110 -8.66 0.40 0.97
C ALA A 110 -9.53 -0.76 0.45
N LEU A 111 -10.32 -1.40 1.33
CA LEU A 111 -11.24 -2.47 0.97
C LEU A 111 -12.38 -1.98 0.06
N ALA A 112 -12.87 -0.76 0.28
CA ALA A 112 -13.83 -0.12 -0.63
C ALA A 112 -13.23 0.11 -2.03
N GLY A 113 -11.95 0.46 -2.11
CA GLY A 113 -11.18 0.52 -3.35
C GLY A 113 -11.10 -0.84 -4.07
N LEU A 114 -10.83 -1.92 -3.34
CA LEU A 114 -10.81 -3.29 -3.90
C LEU A 114 -12.17 -3.70 -4.45
N THR A 115 -13.23 -3.41 -3.70
CA THR A 115 -14.62 -3.69 -4.14
C THR A 115 -14.93 -2.95 -5.44
N PHE A 116 -14.60 -1.68 -5.52
CA PHE A 116 -14.76 -0.88 -6.74
C PHE A 116 -13.95 -1.47 -7.91
N LEU A 117 -12.67 -1.77 -7.69
CA LEU A 117 -11.77 -2.26 -8.73
C LEU A 117 -12.29 -3.57 -9.35
N ARG A 118 -12.78 -4.49 -8.53
CA ARG A 118 -13.37 -5.75 -9.02
C ARG A 118 -14.63 -5.57 -9.83
N GLY A 119 -15.42 -4.54 -9.57
CA GLY A 119 -16.61 -4.20 -10.33
C GLY A 119 -16.36 -3.32 -11.56
N ALA A 120 -15.12 -2.86 -11.76
CA ALA A 120 -14.79 -1.92 -12.82
C ALA A 120 -14.81 -2.60 -14.19
N ALA A 121 -15.40 -1.92 -15.18
CA ALA A 121 -15.50 -2.45 -16.53
C ALA A 121 -14.12 -2.71 -17.16
N GLY A 122 -13.90 -3.92 -17.66
CA GLY A 122 -12.65 -4.37 -18.25
C GLY A 122 -11.62 -4.92 -17.27
N VAL A 123 -11.96 -5.04 -15.98
CA VAL A 123 -11.14 -5.72 -14.96
C VAL A 123 -11.58 -7.16 -14.79
N ASP A 124 -10.63 -8.07 -14.65
CA ASP A 124 -10.89 -9.44 -14.22
C ASP A 124 -10.96 -9.50 -12.68
N PRO A 125 -12.13 -9.71 -12.07
CA PRO A 125 -12.28 -9.70 -10.63
C PRO A 125 -11.52 -10.81 -9.91
N LYS A 126 -11.10 -11.86 -10.63
CA LYS A 126 -10.33 -12.99 -10.10
C LYS A 126 -8.81 -12.75 -10.15
N ARG A 127 -8.36 -11.70 -10.82
CA ARG A 127 -6.94 -11.37 -11.01
C ARG A 127 -6.64 -9.97 -10.46
N VAL A 128 -6.87 -9.77 -9.15
CA VAL A 128 -6.65 -8.49 -8.48
C VAL A 128 -5.57 -8.64 -7.41
N ALA A 129 -4.56 -7.78 -7.49
CA ALA A 129 -3.53 -7.60 -6.47
C ALA A 129 -3.70 -6.26 -5.76
N ILE A 130 -3.05 -6.15 -4.61
CA ILE A 130 -2.97 -4.92 -3.83
C ILE A 130 -1.51 -4.55 -3.62
N LEU A 131 -1.19 -3.29 -3.81
CA LEU A 131 0.14 -2.73 -3.63
C LEU A 131 0.05 -1.47 -2.79
N GLY A 132 1.04 -1.21 -1.94
CA GLY A 132 1.03 0.02 -1.17
C GLY A 132 2.40 0.45 -0.68
N HIS A 133 2.49 1.70 -0.28
CA HIS A 133 3.72 2.33 0.20
C HIS A 133 3.54 2.84 1.63
N SER A 134 4.53 2.59 2.51
CA SER A 134 4.58 3.10 3.88
C SER A 134 3.32 2.74 4.68
N PHE A 135 2.52 3.71 5.10
CA PHE A 135 1.20 3.50 5.70
C PHE A 135 0.30 2.62 4.80
N GLY A 136 0.30 2.90 3.49
CA GLY A 136 -0.42 2.09 2.49
C GLY A 136 0.15 0.68 2.34
N GLY A 137 1.45 0.47 2.55
CA GLY A 137 2.06 -0.84 2.63
C GLY A 137 1.54 -1.66 3.81
N MET A 138 1.34 -1.02 4.96
CA MET A 138 0.68 -1.67 6.11
C MET A 138 -0.78 -2.01 5.82
N LEU A 139 -1.53 -1.10 5.18
CA LEU A 139 -2.91 -1.38 4.75
C LEU A 139 -2.96 -2.57 3.79
N THR A 140 -1.98 -2.70 2.89
CA THR A 140 -1.84 -3.84 1.99
C THR A 140 -1.76 -5.15 2.77
N LEU A 141 -0.84 -5.26 3.73
CA LEU A 141 -0.68 -6.46 4.57
C LEU A 141 -1.89 -6.74 5.47
N LEU A 142 -2.61 -5.70 5.89
CA LEU A 142 -3.82 -5.85 6.70
C LEU A 142 -5.05 -6.22 5.86
N SER A 143 -5.02 -5.98 4.55
CA SER A 143 -6.14 -6.31 3.66
C SER A 143 -6.25 -7.81 3.41
N GLY A 144 -5.14 -8.54 3.39
CA GLY A 144 -5.11 -9.96 3.07
C GLY A 144 -5.88 -10.86 4.04
N ASP A 145 -5.98 -10.49 5.31
CA ASP A 145 -6.80 -11.24 6.28
C ASP A 145 -8.28 -10.84 6.26
N ARG A 146 -8.63 -9.79 5.52
CA ARG A 146 -9.99 -9.28 5.36
C ARG A 146 -10.61 -9.68 4.03
N ASP A 147 -9.78 -10.02 3.05
CA ASP A 147 -10.22 -10.37 1.70
C ASP A 147 -9.35 -11.48 1.11
N SER A 148 -9.82 -12.72 1.24
CA SER A 148 -9.13 -13.93 0.76
C SER A 148 -9.10 -14.05 -0.78
N THR A 149 -9.75 -13.14 -1.51
CA THR A 149 -9.73 -13.15 -2.98
C THR A 149 -8.62 -12.30 -3.59
N ILE A 150 -7.81 -11.63 -2.76
CA ILE A 150 -6.56 -10.96 -3.20
C ILE A 150 -5.60 -12.03 -3.70
N ARG A 151 -5.01 -11.80 -4.89
CA ARG A 151 -4.12 -12.76 -5.55
C ARG A 151 -2.64 -12.53 -5.27
N ALA A 152 -2.25 -11.33 -4.91
CA ALA A 152 -0.89 -10.96 -4.51
C ALA A 152 -0.90 -9.66 -3.69
N GLU A 153 0.04 -9.55 -2.76
CA GLU A 153 0.27 -8.36 -1.94
C GLU A 153 1.70 -7.87 -2.15
N VAL A 154 1.89 -6.58 -2.44
CA VAL A 154 3.23 -5.97 -2.56
C VAL A 154 3.32 -4.77 -1.61
N ALA A 155 4.17 -4.84 -0.61
CA ALA A 155 4.28 -3.85 0.44
C ALA A 155 5.66 -3.16 0.40
N PHE A 156 5.68 -1.91 -0.06
CA PHE A 156 6.87 -1.05 -0.07
C PHE A 156 7.00 -0.30 1.24
N ALA A 157 8.17 -0.36 1.86
CA ALA A 157 8.53 0.40 3.07
C ALA A 157 7.49 0.28 4.22
N ALA A 158 6.77 -0.84 4.27
CA ALA A 158 5.68 -1.04 5.22
C ALA A 158 6.19 -1.04 6.66
N GLY A 159 5.63 -0.18 7.51
CA GLY A 159 5.97 -0.12 8.93
C GLY A 159 7.33 0.51 9.27
N ALA A 160 8.12 0.97 8.30
CA ALA A 160 9.47 1.49 8.52
C ALA A 160 9.54 2.61 9.59
N ASN A 161 8.50 3.43 9.73
CA ASN A 161 8.43 4.51 10.71
C ASN A 161 7.73 4.13 12.03
N SER A 162 7.05 2.99 12.10
CA SER A 162 6.16 2.69 13.23
C SER A 162 6.44 1.34 13.91
N TRP A 163 7.17 0.45 13.27
CA TRP A 163 7.35 -0.92 13.73
C TRP A 163 7.90 -1.00 15.16
N ARG A 164 9.02 -0.31 15.43
CA ARG A 164 9.68 -0.36 16.74
C ARG A 164 8.89 0.29 17.87
N THR A 165 7.99 1.20 17.53
CA THR A 165 7.26 2.03 18.50
C THR A 165 5.82 1.57 18.73
N SER A 166 5.32 0.59 17.96
CA SER A 166 3.93 0.14 18.02
C SER A 166 3.82 -1.39 18.08
N PRO A 167 4.07 -2.01 19.25
CA PRO A 167 3.97 -3.46 19.43
C PRO A 167 2.59 -4.04 19.06
N GLU A 168 1.52 -3.28 19.29
CA GLU A 168 0.16 -3.68 18.94
C GLU A 168 0.00 -3.79 17.42
N LEU A 169 0.59 -2.85 16.67
CA LEU A 169 0.57 -2.89 15.22
C LEU A 169 1.42 -4.03 14.66
N GLN A 170 2.59 -4.31 15.27
CA GLN A 170 3.40 -5.50 14.95
C GLN A 170 2.57 -6.77 15.08
N GLN A 171 1.97 -6.98 16.28
CA GLN A 171 1.16 -8.16 16.56
C GLN A 171 -0.03 -8.28 15.59
N ARG A 172 -0.70 -7.17 15.32
CA ARG A 172 -1.84 -7.14 14.39
C ARG A 172 -1.43 -7.50 12.96
N THR A 173 -0.28 -6.97 12.51
CA THR A 173 0.26 -7.26 11.17
C THR A 173 0.71 -8.71 11.06
N LEU A 174 1.44 -9.23 12.04
CA LEU A 174 1.83 -10.63 12.07
C LEU A 174 0.60 -11.57 12.10
N ALA A 175 -0.47 -11.18 12.82
CA ALA A 175 -1.72 -11.92 12.79
C ALA A 175 -2.40 -11.90 11.41
N ALA A 176 -2.31 -10.80 10.67
CA ALA A 176 -2.85 -10.69 9.32
C ALA A 176 -2.10 -11.61 8.35
N VAL A 177 -0.77 -11.51 8.30
CA VAL A 177 0.05 -12.31 7.37
C VAL A 177 0.00 -13.83 7.66
N ARG A 178 -0.36 -14.22 8.90
CA ARG A 178 -0.64 -15.64 9.23
C ARG A 178 -1.91 -16.14 8.53
N LYS A 179 -2.89 -15.28 8.35
CA LYS A 179 -4.21 -15.64 7.78
C LYS A 179 -4.27 -15.48 6.27
N THR A 180 -3.57 -14.48 5.70
CA THR A 180 -3.63 -14.26 4.25
C THR A 180 -3.20 -15.51 3.47
N GLU A 181 -3.92 -15.80 2.39
CA GLU A 181 -3.58 -16.87 1.45
C GLU A 181 -2.77 -16.34 0.26
N ALA A 182 -2.77 -15.02 0.06
CA ALA A 182 -2.04 -14.38 -1.03
C ALA A 182 -0.52 -14.46 -0.79
N PRO A 183 0.29 -14.73 -1.82
CA PRO A 183 1.72 -14.48 -1.77
C PRO A 183 2.03 -13.01 -1.47
N ILE A 184 3.07 -12.78 -0.66
CA ILE A 184 3.46 -11.44 -0.20
C ILE A 184 4.86 -11.09 -0.72
N MET A 185 5.00 -9.90 -1.32
CA MET A 185 6.30 -9.30 -1.62
C MET A 185 6.54 -8.10 -0.73
N LEU A 186 7.68 -8.10 -0.02
CA LEU A 186 8.12 -7.05 0.89
C LEU A 186 9.31 -6.33 0.25
N VAL A 187 9.23 -5.01 0.11
CA VAL A 187 10.19 -4.22 -0.64
C VAL A 187 10.70 -3.04 0.17
N TYR A 188 12.02 -2.95 0.35
CA TYR A 188 12.69 -1.88 1.09
C TYR A 188 13.96 -1.44 0.37
N ALA A 189 14.47 -0.24 0.68
CA ALA A 189 15.85 0.14 0.42
C ALA A 189 16.70 -0.09 1.69
N ALA A 190 18.00 -0.32 1.53
CA ALA A 190 18.91 -0.57 2.65
C ALA A 190 19.03 0.63 3.60
N ASN A 191 18.78 1.84 3.11
CA ASN A 191 18.77 3.09 3.88
C ASN A 191 17.38 3.61 4.22
N ASP A 192 16.32 2.79 4.14
CA ASP A 192 15.01 3.14 4.71
C ASP A 192 15.15 3.39 6.22
N PHE A 193 14.19 4.06 6.84
CA PHE A 193 14.18 4.34 8.29
C PHE A 193 14.36 3.06 9.12
N ASP A 194 13.71 1.98 8.72
CA ASP A 194 13.85 0.66 9.33
C ASP A 194 13.46 -0.45 8.35
N THR A 195 14.32 -1.43 8.15
CA THR A 195 14.05 -2.64 7.36
C THR A 195 13.63 -3.84 8.22
N THR A 196 13.60 -3.67 9.55
CA THR A 196 13.20 -4.73 10.50
C THR A 196 11.80 -5.26 10.24
N PRO A 197 10.79 -4.44 9.89
CA PRO A 197 9.46 -4.95 9.59
C PRO A 197 9.47 -6.02 8.50
N GLY A 198 10.19 -5.77 7.41
CA GLY A 198 10.32 -6.74 6.31
C GLY A 198 10.96 -8.04 6.75
N LYS A 199 12.01 -7.98 7.58
CA LYS A 199 12.72 -9.15 8.10
C LYS A 199 11.86 -9.97 9.05
N ASP A 200 11.16 -9.31 9.98
CA ASP A 200 10.31 -9.97 10.96
C ASP A 200 9.10 -10.65 10.29
N ILE A 201 8.46 -9.97 9.34
CA ILE A 201 7.35 -10.53 8.56
C ILE A 201 7.83 -11.69 7.70
N SER A 202 8.96 -11.56 7.00
CA SER A 202 9.55 -12.62 6.20
C SER A 202 9.87 -13.86 7.05
N ALA A 203 10.50 -13.67 8.22
CA ALA A 203 10.79 -14.78 9.14
C ALA A 203 9.52 -15.50 9.62
N GLU A 204 8.44 -14.76 9.89
CA GLU A 204 7.16 -15.38 10.25
C GLU A 204 6.53 -16.16 9.08
N LEU A 205 6.61 -15.63 7.85
CA LEU A 205 6.13 -16.33 6.65
C LEU A 205 6.95 -17.59 6.35
N ASP A 206 8.29 -17.54 6.54
CA ASP A 206 9.17 -18.72 6.46
C ASP A 206 8.76 -19.80 7.46
N ARG A 207 8.55 -19.41 8.73
CA ARG A 207 8.10 -20.32 9.78
C ARG A 207 6.80 -21.04 9.43
N LEU A 208 5.91 -20.34 8.69
CA LEU A 208 4.62 -20.86 8.24
C LEU A 208 4.69 -21.54 6.86
N ARG A 209 5.84 -21.52 6.20
CA ARG A 209 6.03 -22.01 4.83
C ARG A 209 5.07 -21.36 3.82
N LYS A 210 4.79 -20.08 4.03
CA LYS A 210 3.95 -19.29 3.11
C LYS A 210 4.79 -18.67 2.00
N SER A 211 4.23 -18.63 0.80
CA SER A 211 4.89 -18.03 -0.36
C SER A 211 5.11 -16.54 -0.13
N HIS A 212 6.36 -16.11 -0.17
CA HIS A 212 6.72 -14.69 -0.04
C HIS A 212 8.07 -14.40 -0.66
N LEU A 213 8.36 -13.10 -0.81
CA LEU A 213 9.64 -12.59 -1.29
C LEU A 213 10.01 -11.34 -0.49
N LEU A 214 11.20 -11.30 0.09
CA LEU A 214 11.77 -10.10 0.67
C LEU A 214 12.87 -9.55 -0.25
N LYS A 215 12.71 -8.30 -0.71
CA LYS A 215 13.72 -7.56 -1.46
C LYS A 215 14.16 -6.34 -0.67
N ILE A 216 15.47 -6.27 -0.38
CA ILE A 216 16.11 -5.09 0.18
C ILE A 216 17.11 -4.60 -0.87
N TYR A 217 16.73 -3.55 -1.59
CA TYR A 217 17.56 -2.94 -2.63
C TYR A 217 18.71 -2.15 -2.01
N PRO A 218 19.78 -1.85 -2.76
CA PRO A 218 20.83 -0.95 -2.30
C PRO A 218 20.28 0.40 -1.84
N ALA A 219 21.07 1.18 -1.13
CA ALA A 219 20.71 2.51 -0.67
C ALA A 219 20.31 3.41 -1.85
N ILE A 220 19.19 4.10 -1.71
CA ILE A 220 18.67 5.06 -2.70
C ILE A 220 18.99 6.47 -2.21
N GLY A 221 19.56 7.31 -3.09
CA GLY A 221 19.93 8.67 -2.73
C GLY A 221 20.92 8.73 -1.57
N LYS A 222 20.71 9.67 -0.63
CA LYS A 222 21.66 9.95 0.47
C LYS A 222 21.02 9.89 1.85
N THR A 223 19.71 9.92 1.95
CA THR A 223 18.98 10.04 3.20
C THR A 223 18.06 8.84 3.44
N SER A 224 17.55 8.69 4.65
CA SER A 224 16.53 7.68 4.94
C SER A 224 15.20 8.01 4.25
N ASP A 225 14.88 9.29 4.03
CA ASP A 225 13.72 9.71 3.26
C ASP A 225 13.81 9.26 1.80
N ASP A 226 15.01 9.37 1.19
CA ASP A 226 15.25 8.84 -0.16
C ASP A 226 15.05 7.33 -0.19
N GLY A 227 15.60 6.60 0.78
CA GLY A 227 15.41 5.16 0.92
C GLY A 227 13.95 4.78 1.10
N HIS A 228 13.24 5.50 1.96
CA HIS A 228 11.81 5.31 2.18
C HIS A 228 10.98 5.55 0.90
N SER A 229 11.46 6.45 0.06
CA SER A 229 10.85 6.84 -1.21
C SER A 229 11.26 5.97 -2.41
N LEU A 230 11.89 4.81 -2.20
CA LEU A 230 12.32 3.86 -3.25
C LEU A 230 11.27 3.66 -4.35
N LEU A 231 10.00 3.49 -3.97
CA LEU A 231 8.91 3.28 -4.90
C LEU A 231 8.85 4.35 -6.02
N TYR A 232 9.14 5.59 -5.66
CA TYR A 232 9.03 6.74 -6.57
C TYR A 232 10.36 7.13 -7.21
N LEU A 233 11.46 6.95 -6.48
CA LEU A 233 12.77 7.46 -6.89
C LEU A 233 13.58 6.44 -7.70
N SER A 234 13.25 5.16 -7.64
CA SER A 234 14.06 4.11 -8.24
C SER A 234 13.22 3.03 -8.93
N ILE A 235 12.32 3.45 -9.81
CA ILE A 235 11.39 2.56 -10.51
C ILE A 235 12.11 1.46 -11.27
N ALA A 236 13.19 1.80 -11.98
CA ALA A 236 13.95 0.85 -12.78
C ALA A 236 14.55 -0.32 -11.97
N GLU A 237 14.79 -0.11 -10.67
CA GLU A 237 15.34 -1.14 -9.79
C GLU A 237 14.29 -2.19 -9.41
N TRP A 238 13.08 -1.74 -9.03
CA TRP A 238 12.05 -2.64 -8.52
C TRP A 238 11.08 -3.15 -9.60
N GLU A 239 10.93 -2.46 -10.72
CA GLU A 239 9.96 -2.78 -11.79
C GLU A 239 10.08 -4.25 -12.25
N PRO A 240 11.28 -4.79 -12.61
CA PRO A 240 11.39 -6.17 -13.08
C PRO A 240 10.92 -7.21 -12.05
N ASP A 241 11.38 -7.06 -10.80
CA ASP A 241 11.05 -8.02 -9.73
C ASP A 241 9.57 -8.00 -9.36
N VAL A 242 8.98 -6.80 -9.25
CA VAL A 242 7.56 -6.64 -8.90
C VAL A 242 6.66 -7.20 -9.99
N PHE A 243 6.96 -6.93 -11.27
CA PHE A 243 6.12 -7.44 -12.35
C PHE A 243 6.34 -8.94 -12.59
N GLN A 244 7.54 -9.48 -12.37
CA GLN A 244 7.72 -10.93 -12.34
C GLN A 244 6.83 -11.55 -11.26
N PHE A 245 6.85 -11.03 -10.05
CA PHE A 245 6.02 -11.52 -8.94
C PHE A 245 4.52 -11.39 -9.24
N LEU A 246 4.06 -10.26 -9.78
CA LEU A 246 2.66 -10.07 -10.15
C LEU A 246 2.23 -11.02 -11.27
N ASP A 247 3.05 -11.18 -12.31
CA ASP A 247 2.75 -12.04 -13.46
C ASP A 247 2.64 -13.51 -13.05
N GLU A 248 3.50 -13.96 -12.14
CA GLU A 248 3.47 -15.32 -11.59
C GLU A 248 2.18 -15.63 -10.83
N ASN A 249 1.55 -14.62 -10.23
CA ASN A 249 0.38 -14.80 -9.36
C ASN A 249 -0.96 -14.39 -10.02
N LEU A 250 -0.93 -13.56 -11.07
CA LEU A 250 -2.14 -13.04 -11.70
C LEU A 250 -2.32 -13.46 -13.17
N LYS A 251 -1.26 -13.92 -13.87
CA LYS A 251 -1.35 -14.24 -15.29
C LYS A 251 -1.23 -15.73 -15.61
N ARG A 252 -1.05 -16.55 -14.60
CA ARG A 252 -1.04 -18.03 -14.73
C ARG A 252 -2.40 -18.64 -14.56
#